data_8079ee75237cd6b11d45ad83c5f05f8f
#
_entry.id   8079ee75237cd6b11d45ad83c5f05f8f
#
_cell.length_a   1.000
_cell.length_b   1.000
_cell.length_c   1.000
_cell.angle_alpha   90.00
_cell.angle_beta   90.00
_cell.angle_gamma   90.00
#
_symmetry.space_group_name_H-M   'P 1'
#
loop_
_entity.id
_entity.type
_entity.pdbx_description
1 polymer ?
#
loop_
_entity_poly.entity_id
_entity_poly.type
_entity_poly.pdbx_seq_one_letter_code
_entity_poly.pdbx_strand_id
1 'polypeptide(L)'
;MDRLYYTYLIIKESLDYIPAVEIKKQLEENYQIKVDIKTVYQAIRNINELSKYIYQKEIIKTKHRKGYSIDEEFFNDGQFQYLWDSVLFNNDLNEDEVNALLTKLKTLSSSKQLSRIQNQPRKNQPRNYNLLLNMTTVIKAIHEKKNIYFKYVSYEIKRNKFVEIAHNHGNHKENNEFYIISPYKLIQRDSKYYVLGYFNQRPDKL
;
A
#
# COMPACT_ATOMS: atom_id res chain seq x y z
N MET A 1 22.41 11.58 12.87
CA MET A 1 21.13 11.35 12.16
C MET A 1 20.30 10.30 12.89
N ASP A 2 20.91 9.28 13.41
CA ASP A 2 20.25 8.12 14.02
C ASP A 2 19.36 8.41 15.24
N ARG A 3 19.81 9.28 16.16
CA ARG A 3 19.05 9.66 17.37
C ARG A 3 17.68 10.30 17.07
N LEU A 4 17.58 11.12 16.00
CA LEU A 4 16.34 11.78 15.61
C LEU A 4 15.34 10.76 15.09
N TYR A 5 15.81 9.85 14.23
CA TYR A 5 15.02 8.74 13.69
C TYR A 5 14.49 7.81 14.78
N TYR A 6 15.38 7.36 15.69
CA TYR A 6 14.95 6.45 16.76
C TYR A 6 14.06 7.14 17.81
N THR A 7 14.29 8.43 18.09
CA THR A 7 13.33 9.21 18.92
C THR A 7 11.93 9.21 18.29
N TYR A 8 11.86 9.42 16.99
CA TYR A 8 10.60 9.37 16.25
C TYR A 8 9.96 7.98 16.33
N LEU A 9 10.73 6.90 16.08
CA LEU A 9 10.22 5.53 16.14
C LEU A 9 9.65 5.17 17.52
N ILE A 10 10.38 5.48 18.59
CA ILE A 10 9.93 5.20 19.96
C ILE A 10 8.57 5.87 20.24
N ILE A 11 8.41 7.14 19.84
CA ILE A 11 7.15 7.86 20.06
C ILE A 11 6.05 7.30 19.14
N LYS A 12 6.37 6.96 17.90
CA LYS A 12 5.43 6.40 16.91
C LYS A 12 4.89 5.04 17.33
N GLU A 13 5.73 4.20 17.91
CA GLU A 13 5.38 2.85 18.35
C GLU A 13 4.66 2.84 19.70
N SER A 14 4.68 3.95 20.42
CA SER A 14 4.01 4.05 21.71
C SER A 14 2.48 4.11 21.57
N LEU A 15 1.78 3.30 22.35
CA LEU A 15 0.30 3.27 22.39
C LEU A 15 -0.29 4.45 23.18
N ASP A 16 0.49 5.08 24.06
CA ASP A 16 0.07 6.25 24.83
C ASP A 16 1.20 7.30 24.88
N TYR A 17 1.01 8.36 25.64
CA TYR A 17 2.02 9.37 25.87
C TYR A 17 3.25 8.77 26.57
N ILE A 18 4.43 9.00 26.01
CA ILE A 18 5.72 8.53 26.55
C ILE A 18 6.52 9.72 27.11
N PRO A 19 6.98 9.65 28.38
CA PRO A 19 7.81 10.69 28.97
C PRO A 19 9.20 10.75 28.32
N ALA A 20 9.81 11.94 28.27
CA ALA A 20 11.16 12.09 27.68
C ALA A 20 12.23 11.26 28.39
N VAL A 21 12.07 10.99 29.68
CA VAL A 21 12.98 10.12 30.45
C VAL A 21 12.91 8.68 29.93
N GLU A 22 11.72 8.19 29.63
CA GLU A 22 11.53 6.86 29.08
C GLU A 22 12.05 6.76 27.64
N ILE A 23 11.85 7.80 26.81
CA ILE A 23 12.44 7.88 25.46
C ILE A 23 13.97 7.79 25.55
N LYS A 24 14.59 8.54 26.47
CA LYS A 24 16.05 8.47 26.70
C LYS A 24 16.48 7.05 27.07
N LYS A 25 15.78 6.41 27.99
CA LYS A 25 16.05 5.05 28.43
C LYS A 25 15.98 4.04 27.27
N GLN A 26 14.93 4.10 26.46
CA GLN A 26 14.77 3.22 25.29
C GLN A 26 15.82 3.48 24.20
N LEU A 27 16.25 4.74 24.00
CA LEU A 27 17.37 5.05 23.11
C LEU A 27 18.66 4.36 23.56
N GLU A 28 18.93 4.31 24.85
CA GLU A 28 20.13 3.66 25.41
C GLU A 28 20.01 2.13 25.37
N GLU A 29 18.90 1.57 25.83
CA GLU A 29 18.71 0.12 25.97
C GLU A 29 18.53 -0.59 24.61
N ASN A 30 17.70 -0.05 23.71
CA ASN A 30 17.32 -0.73 22.48
C ASN A 30 18.24 -0.37 21.30
N TYR A 31 18.80 0.85 21.31
CA TYR A 31 19.56 1.36 20.17
C TYR A 31 21.01 1.75 20.52
N GLN A 32 21.43 1.58 21.77
CA GLN A 32 22.79 1.89 22.27
C GLN A 32 23.18 3.36 22.08
N ILE A 33 22.18 4.25 22.06
CA ILE A 33 22.37 5.69 21.85
C ILE A 33 22.32 6.41 23.20
N LYS A 34 23.49 6.81 23.73
CA LYS A 34 23.58 7.60 24.97
C LYS A 34 23.40 9.07 24.68
N VAL A 35 22.37 9.67 25.27
CA VAL A 35 22.05 11.08 25.15
C VAL A 35 21.61 11.68 26.49
N ASP A 36 21.71 12.98 26.63
CA ASP A 36 21.09 13.69 27.72
C ASP A 36 19.62 14.02 27.42
N ILE A 37 18.88 14.42 28.44
CA ILE A 37 17.44 14.73 28.30
C ILE A 37 17.21 15.96 27.39
N LYS A 38 18.14 16.92 27.37
CA LYS A 38 18.05 18.11 26.52
C LYS A 38 18.13 17.73 25.05
N THR A 39 18.95 16.75 24.73
CA THR A 39 19.07 16.19 23.39
C THR A 39 17.77 15.53 22.91
N VAL A 40 17.05 14.83 23.80
CA VAL A 40 15.71 14.27 23.48
C VAL A 40 14.73 15.39 23.17
N TYR A 41 14.67 16.45 24.00
CA TYR A 41 13.80 17.60 23.71
C TYR A 41 14.15 18.30 22.39
N GLN A 42 15.44 18.41 22.07
CA GLN A 42 15.85 18.98 20.79
C GLN A 42 15.44 18.10 19.62
N ALA A 43 15.58 16.78 19.74
CA ALA A 43 15.14 15.82 18.71
C ALA A 43 13.64 15.96 18.45
N ILE A 44 12.81 16.04 19.49
CA ILE A 44 11.37 16.21 19.38
C ILE A 44 11.01 17.53 18.65
N ARG A 45 11.68 18.64 18.98
CA ARG A 45 11.48 19.90 18.27
C ARG A 45 11.84 19.80 16.79
N ASN A 46 13.00 19.22 16.49
CA ASN A 46 13.45 19.03 15.11
C ASN A 46 12.50 18.14 14.30
N ILE A 47 11.94 17.08 14.91
CA ILE A 47 10.94 16.23 14.27
C ILE A 47 9.69 17.04 13.93
N ASN A 48 9.19 17.85 14.87
CA ASN A 48 8.02 18.70 14.62
C ASN A 48 8.28 19.78 13.56
N GLU A 49 9.48 20.37 13.53
CA GLU A 49 9.86 21.29 12.47
C GLU A 49 9.87 20.60 11.10
N LEU A 50 10.51 19.45 10.98
CA LEU A 50 10.51 18.67 9.74
C LEU A 50 9.09 18.26 9.33
N SER A 51 8.25 17.86 10.28
CA SER A 51 6.87 17.44 10.02
C SER A 51 6.00 18.57 9.45
N LYS A 52 6.26 19.83 9.79
CA LYS A 52 5.58 20.98 9.17
C LYS A 52 5.82 21.07 7.66
N TYR A 53 7.01 20.71 7.19
CA TYR A 53 7.31 20.68 5.76
C TYR A 53 6.67 19.48 5.05
N ILE A 54 6.62 18.29 5.70
CA ILE A 54 6.14 17.05 5.09
C ILE A 54 4.61 16.94 5.19
N TYR A 55 4.06 17.20 6.39
CA TYR A 55 2.64 16.97 6.70
C TYR A 55 1.83 18.26 6.88
N GLN A 56 2.49 19.44 6.75
CA GLN A 56 1.93 20.76 7.01
C GLN A 56 1.37 20.93 8.45
N LYS A 57 1.82 20.11 9.38
CA LYS A 57 1.43 20.10 10.79
C LYS A 57 2.53 19.53 11.68
N GLU A 58 2.49 19.86 12.97
CA GLU A 58 3.28 19.14 13.98
C GLU A 58 2.63 17.81 14.29
N ILE A 59 3.41 16.72 14.19
CA ILE A 59 2.91 15.36 14.43
C ILE A 59 3.06 14.91 15.87
N ILE A 60 4.12 15.37 16.57
CA ILE A 60 4.31 15.02 17.99
C ILE A 60 3.51 15.97 18.86
N LYS A 61 2.52 15.44 19.53
CA LYS A 61 1.71 16.13 20.52
C LYS A 61 2.33 16.00 21.89
N THR A 62 2.25 17.09 22.67
CA THR A 62 2.72 17.14 24.06
C THR A 62 1.53 17.22 25.00
N LYS A 63 1.54 16.44 26.05
CA LYS A 63 0.58 16.53 27.16
C LYS A 63 1.32 16.73 28.47
N HIS A 64 0.94 17.78 29.21
CA HIS A 64 1.58 18.11 30.49
C HIS A 64 1.61 16.88 31.42
N ARG A 65 2.75 16.61 32.03
CA ARG A 65 3.02 15.48 32.94
C ARG A 65 2.86 14.07 32.34
N LYS A 66 2.41 13.94 31.10
CA LYS A 66 2.27 12.63 30.43
C LYS A 66 3.37 12.37 29.40
N GLY A 67 3.86 13.41 28.73
CA GLY A 67 4.92 13.29 27.73
C GLY A 67 4.45 13.54 26.31
N TYR A 68 4.90 12.71 25.37
CA TYR A 68 4.81 12.89 23.94
C TYR A 68 4.09 11.73 23.27
N SER A 69 3.29 11.99 22.24
CA SER A 69 2.67 10.96 21.42
C SER A 69 2.50 11.39 19.98
N ILE A 70 2.43 10.45 19.07
CA ILE A 70 2.00 10.65 17.69
C ILE A 70 0.65 9.93 17.53
N ASP A 71 -0.41 10.69 17.24
CA ASP A 71 -1.73 10.14 17.00
C ASP A 71 -1.95 9.87 15.51
N GLU A 72 -1.81 10.91 14.70
CA GLU A 72 -2.06 10.90 13.27
C GLU A 72 -0.89 11.55 12.55
N GLU A 73 -0.34 10.87 11.56
CA GLU A 73 0.73 11.41 10.72
C GLU A 73 0.19 11.92 9.38
N PHE A 74 -0.02 11.03 8.43
CA PHE A 74 -0.49 11.37 7.08
C PHE A 74 -2.01 11.58 7.04
N PHE A 75 -2.76 10.68 7.68
CA PHE A 75 -4.20 10.59 7.60
C PHE A 75 -4.82 10.81 8.97
N ASN A 76 -6.01 11.42 9.02
CA ASN A 76 -6.85 11.33 10.22
C ASN A 76 -7.49 9.93 10.32
N ASP A 77 -8.07 9.60 11.48
CA ASP A 77 -8.61 8.26 11.74
C ASP A 77 -9.67 7.84 10.70
N GLY A 78 -10.55 8.74 10.27
CA GLY A 78 -11.57 8.46 9.27
C GLY A 78 -10.98 8.19 7.88
N GLN A 79 -9.99 8.97 7.46
CA GLN A 79 -9.30 8.78 6.20
C GLN A 79 -8.52 7.46 6.20
N PHE A 80 -7.85 7.13 7.31
CA PHE A 80 -7.09 5.91 7.43
C PHE A 80 -8.00 4.67 7.45
N GLN A 81 -9.13 4.71 8.20
CA GLN A 81 -10.13 3.64 8.18
C GLN A 81 -10.71 3.43 6.78
N TYR A 82 -11.04 4.51 6.06
CA TYR A 82 -11.55 4.42 4.70
C TYR A 82 -10.57 3.75 3.74
N LEU A 83 -9.28 4.12 3.80
CA LEU A 83 -8.23 3.49 2.98
C LEU A 83 -8.04 2.02 3.36
N TRP A 84 -8.04 1.72 4.66
CA TRP A 84 -7.94 0.37 5.18
C TRP A 84 -9.05 -0.53 4.65
N ASP A 85 -10.29 -0.08 4.78
CA ASP A 85 -11.47 -0.81 4.31
C ASP A 85 -11.49 -0.94 2.78
N SER A 86 -11.07 0.10 2.07
CA SER A 86 -10.97 0.08 0.60
C SER A 86 -9.99 -0.99 0.10
N VAL A 87 -8.93 -1.27 0.83
CA VAL A 87 -8.00 -2.37 0.53
C VAL A 87 -8.57 -3.70 1.01
N LEU A 88 -9.03 -3.76 2.27
CA LEU A 88 -9.47 -4.98 2.93
C LEU A 88 -10.66 -5.63 2.20
N PHE A 89 -11.64 -4.84 1.78
CA PHE A 89 -12.85 -5.31 1.12
C PHE A 89 -12.80 -5.27 -0.41
N ASN A 90 -11.65 -4.95 -0.99
CA ASN A 90 -11.50 -4.99 -2.43
C ASN A 90 -11.55 -6.44 -2.93
N ASN A 91 -12.61 -6.76 -3.68
CA ASN A 91 -12.83 -8.11 -4.19
C ASN A 91 -11.93 -8.47 -5.37
N ASP A 92 -11.24 -7.51 -5.98
CA ASP A 92 -10.36 -7.76 -7.12
C ASP A 92 -8.91 -8.06 -6.70
N LEU A 93 -8.58 -7.85 -5.43
CA LEU A 93 -7.28 -8.20 -4.86
C LEU A 93 -7.30 -9.60 -4.27
N ASN A 94 -6.25 -10.37 -4.51
CA ASN A 94 -6.02 -11.61 -3.79
C ASN A 94 -5.52 -11.34 -2.36
N GLU A 95 -5.41 -12.39 -1.54
CA GLU A 95 -5.05 -12.27 -0.13
C GLU A 95 -3.63 -11.71 0.07
N ASP A 96 -2.68 -12.14 -0.75
CA ASP A 96 -1.28 -11.69 -0.67
C ASP A 96 -1.17 -10.20 -1.03
N GLU A 97 -1.89 -9.75 -2.05
CA GLU A 97 -1.93 -8.35 -2.45
C GLU A 97 -2.56 -7.45 -1.36
N VAL A 98 -3.63 -7.92 -0.74
CA VAL A 98 -4.26 -7.20 0.39
C VAL A 98 -3.30 -7.10 1.55
N ASN A 99 -2.69 -8.21 1.97
CA ASN A 99 -1.75 -8.23 3.09
C ASN A 99 -0.52 -7.33 2.82
N ALA A 100 0.00 -7.35 1.59
CA ALA A 100 1.10 -6.48 1.19
C ALA A 100 0.74 -4.99 1.25
N LEU A 101 -0.46 -4.61 0.78
CA LEU A 101 -0.93 -3.23 0.84
C LEU A 101 -1.22 -2.77 2.27
N LEU A 102 -1.90 -3.60 3.07
CA LEU A 102 -2.18 -3.27 4.47
C LEU A 102 -0.88 -3.14 5.28
N THR A 103 0.12 -3.98 5.01
CA THR A 103 1.45 -3.87 5.64
C THR A 103 2.10 -2.53 5.32
N LYS A 104 2.00 -2.06 4.07
CA LYS A 104 2.50 -0.73 3.67
C LYS A 104 1.69 0.39 4.30
N LEU A 105 0.36 0.29 4.36
CA LEU A 105 -0.49 1.28 5.02
C LEU A 105 -0.12 1.42 6.51
N LYS A 106 0.17 0.31 7.21
CA LYS A 106 0.61 0.36 8.61
C LYS A 106 1.83 1.26 8.81
N THR A 107 2.76 1.31 7.86
CA THR A 107 3.94 2.17 7.99
C THR A 107 3.61 3.67 7.97
N LEU A 108 2.43 4.04 7.45
CA LEU A 108 1.94 5.43 7.35
C LEU A 108 1.12 5.87 8.58
N SER A 109 1.08 5.06 9.63
CA SER A 109 0.31 5.34 10.83
C SER A 109 1.12 5.06 12.10
N SER A 110 0.72 5.66 13.21
CA SER A 110 1.26 5.33 14.52
C SER A 110 0.60 4.06 15.09
N SER A 111 1.26 3.39 16.04
CA SER A 111 0.67 2.26 16.77
C SER A 111 -0.62 2.64 17.48
N LYS A 112 -0.71 3.87 17.97
CA LYS A 112 -1.90 4.42 18.60
C LYS A 112 -3.06 4.58 17.60
N GLN A 113 -2.81 5.04 16.37
CA GLN A 113 -3.81 5.10 15.31
C GLN A 113 -4.26 3.69 14.91
N LEU A 114 -3.31 2.76 14.71
CA LEU A 114 -3.63 1.37 14.37
C LEU A 114 -4.50 0.67 15.42
N SER A 115 -4.32 0.96 16.70
CA SER A 115 -5.14 0.37 17.78
C SER A 115 -6.61 0.80 17.73
N ARG A 116 -6.95 1.89 17.02
CA ARG A 116 -8.32 2.39 16.85
C ARG A 116 -9.03 1.86 15.60
N ILE A 117 -8.30 1.24 14.68
CA ILE A 117 -8.86 0.69 13.44
C ILE A 117 -9.82 -0.45 13.74
N GLN A 118 -11.02 -0.35 13.20
CA GLN A 118 -12.07 -1.37 13.33
C GLN A 118 -11.84 -2.46 12.30
N ASN A 119 -11.19 -3.56 12.74
CA ASN A 119 -10.95 -4.71 11.87
C ASN A 119 -12.20 -5.57 11.76
N GLN A 120 -12.59 -5.88 10.53
CA GLN A 120 -13.66 -6.84 10.24
C GLN A 120 -13.08 -8.02 9.46
N PRO A 121 -13.62 -9.24 9.64
CA PRO A 121 -13.16 -10.40 8.90
C PRO A 121 -13.52 -10.24 7.43
N ARG A 122 -12.53 -10.42 6.55
CA ARG A 122 -12.73 -10.51 5.11
C ARG A 122 -13.28 -11.90 4.77
N LYS A 123 -14.32 -11.96 3.94
CA LYS A 123 -14.73 -13.22 3.31
C LYS A 123 -13.73 -13.50 2.17
N ASN A 124 -12.88 -14.50 2.37
CA ASN A 124 -11.92 -14.93 1.37
C ASN A 124 -12.64 -15.38 0.10
N GLN A 125 -12.36 -14.70 -1.01
CA GLN A 125 -12.68 -15.17 -2.34
C GLN A 125 -11.36 -15.61 -2.99
N PRO A 126 -11.16 -16.90 -3.29
CA PRO A 126 -9.94 -17.33 -3.96
C PRO A 126 -9.91 -16.76 -5.37
N ARG A 127 -9.00 -15.85 -5.63
CA ARG A 127 -8.70 -15.33 -6.95
C ARG A 127 -7.28 -15.67 -7.33
N ASN A 128 -7.11 -16.28 -8.49
CA ASN A 128 -5.82 -16.79 -8.96
C ASN A 128 -5.02 -15.80 -9.82
N TYR A 129 -5.43 -14.52 -9.90
CA TYR A 129 -4.70 -13.53 -10.69
C TYR A 129 -4.14 -12.41 -9.80
N ASN A 130 -2.99 -11.89 -10.22
CA ASN A 130 -2.28 -10.81 -9.54
C ASN A 130 -2.62 -9.48 -10.19
N LEU A 131 -3.68 -8.81 -9.73
CA LEU A 131 -4.14 -7.55 -10.30
C LEU A 131 -3.06 -6.48 -10.28
N LEU A 132 -2.41 -6.29 -9.14
CA LEU A 132 -1.40 -5.22 -8.96
C LEU A 132 -0.16 -5.46 -9.83
N LEU A 133 0.26 -6.70 -10.00
CA LEU A 133 1.37 -7.04 -10.88
C LEU A 133 1.01 -6.74 -12.35
N ASN A 134 -0.18 -7.13 -12.78
CA ASN A 134 -0.67 -6.87 -14.13
C ASN A 134 -0.79 -5.36 -14.39
N MET A 135 -1.35 -4.60 -13.45
CA MET A 135 -1.42 -3.13 -13.55
C MET A 135 -0.03 -2.51 -13.67
N THR A 136 0.92 -2.93 -12.86
CA THR A 136 2.31 -2.45 -12.89
C THR A 136 2.93 -2.70 -14.25
N THR A 137 2.73 -3.89 -14.82
CA THR A 137 3.23 -4.27 -16.15
C THR A 137 2.64 -3.38 -17.24
N VAL A 138 1.33 -3.16 -17.23
CA VAL A 138 0.64 -2.30 -18.20
C VAL A 138 1.11 -0.84 -18.09
N ILE A 139 1.17 -0.28 -16.88
CA ILE A 139 1.62 1.11 -16.65
C ILE A 139 3.04 1.30 -17.16
N LYS A 140 3.94 0.34 -16.87
CA LYS A 140 5.32 0.38 -17.34
C LYS A 140 5.40 0.30 -18.86
N ALA A 141 4.64 -0.59 -19.49
CA ALA A 141 4.60 -0.73 -20.94
C ALA A 141 4.08 0.54 -21.65
N ILE A 142 3.06 1.21 -21.10
CA ILE A 142 2.57 2.50 -21.60
C ILE A 142 3.68 3.55 -21.51
N HIS A 143 4.36 3.65 -20.37
CA HIS A 143 5.43 4.64 -20.17
C HIS A 143 6.62 4.39 -21.10
N GLU A 144 7.02 3.13 -21.27
CA GLU A 144 8.14 2.72 -22.12
C GLU A 144 7.76 2.60 -23.62
N LYS A 145 6.50 2.81 -23.98
CA LYS A 145 5.96 2.64 -25.35
C LYS A 145 6.23 1.23 -25.91
N LYS A 146 6.08 0.21 -25.07
CA LYS A 146 6.30 -1.19 -25.42
C LYS A 146 4.98 -1.93 -25.58
N ASN A 147 4.99 -2.95 -26.42
CA ASN A 147 3.87 -3.88 -26.52
C ASN A 147 3.79 -4.77 -25.29
N ILE A 148 2.57 -5.21 -24.96
CA ILE A 148 2.35 -6.26 -23.96
C ILE A 148 1.82 -7.51 -24.64
N TYR A 149 2.22 -8.65 -24.07
CA TYR A 149 1.77 -9.99 -24.44
C TYR A 149 0.94 -10.54 -23.30
N PHE A 150 -0.27 -11.01 -23.59
CA PHE A 150 -1.12 -11.58 -22.56
C PHE A 150 -2.00 -12.69 -23.12
N LYS A 151 -2.46 -13.58 -22.21
CA LYS A 151 -3.52 -14.54 -22.51
C LYS A 151 -4.85 -13.96 -22.04
N TYR A 152 -5.83 -13.99 -22.92
CA TYR A 152 -7.20 -13.68 -22.53
C TYR A 152 -7.86 -14.96 -22.05
N VAL A 153 -8.29 -14.98 -20.80
CA VAL A 153 -8.85 -16.18 -20.16
C VAL A 153 -10.26 -15.92 -19.66
N SER A 154 -11.10 -16.93 -19.76
CA SER A 154 -12.38 -17.01 -19.05
C SER A 154 -12.34 -18.14 -18.04
N TYR A 155 -13.21 -18.08 -17.06
CA TYR A 155 -13.33 -19.12 -16.05
C TYR A 155 -14.65 -19.87 -16.24
N GLU A 156 -14.58 -21.20 -16.33
CA GLU A 156 -15.74 -22.09 -16.33
C GLU A 156 -15.73 -22.99 -15.10
N ILE A 157 -16.92 -23.35 -14.64
CA ILE A 157 -17.06 -24.34 -13.57
C ILE A 157 -17.18 -25.72 -14.21
N LYS A 158 -16.12 -26.55 -14.10
CA LYS A 158 -16.13 -27.96 -14.51
C LYS A 158 -15.93 -28.84 -13.28
N ARG A 159 -16.88 -29.76 -13.03
CA ARG A 159 -16.86 -30.72 -11.90
C ARG A 159 -16.63 -29.98 -10.54
N ASN A 160 -17.37 -28.92 -10.29
CA ASN A 160 -17.26 -28.07 -9.08
C ASN A 160 -15.88 -27.40 -8.87
N LYS A 161 -15.06 -27.29 -9.92
CA LYS A 161 -13.78 -26.56 -9.89
C LYS A 161 -13.78 -25.44 -10.92
N PHE A 162 -13.22 -24.30 -10.56
CA PHE A 162 -12.94 -23.24 -11.51
C PHE A 162 -11.80 -23.69 -12.43
N VAL A 163 -12.06 -23.72 -13.74
CA VAL A 163 -11.08 -24.06 -14.77
C VAL A 163 -10.86 -22.82 -15.63
N GLU A 164 -9.60 -22.44 -15.78
CA GLU A 164 -9.20 -21.37 -16.67
C GLU A 164 -9.18 -21.86 -18.12
N ILE A 165 -9.86 -21.13 -19.00
CA ILE A 165 -9.90 -21.43 -20.44
C ILE A 165 -9.27 -20.26 -21.19
N ALA A 166 -8.15 -20.49 -21.85
CA ALA A 166 -7.52 -19.51 -22.71
C ALA A 166 -8.32 -19.35 -24.02
N HIS A 167 -8.55 -18.10 -24.41
CA HIS A 167 -9.17 -17.78 -25.70
C HIS A 167 -8.10 -17.67 -26.78
N ASN A 168 -8.36 -18.28 -27.93
CA ASN A 168 -7.51 -18.19 -29.11
C ASN A 168 -8.06 -17.15 -30.09
N HIS A 169 -7.20 -16.31 -30.65
CA HIS A 169 -7.59 -15.23 -31.59
C HIS A 169 -7.18 -15.54 -33.03
N GLY A 170 -6.83 -16.74 -33.38
CA GLY A 170 -6.42 -17.12 -34.75
C GLY A 170 -7.41 -18.04 -35.45
N ASN A 171 -7.24 -18.27 -36.76
CA ASN A 171 -7.82 -19.40 -37.46
C ASN A 171 -7.34 -20.68 -36.75
N HIS A 172 -8.19 -21.69 -36.62
CA HIS A 172 -7.98 -22.93 -35.88
C HIS A 172 -6.69 -23.74 -36.21
N LYS A 173 -5.87 -23.25 -37.12
CA LYS A 173 -4.60 -23.85 -37.55
C LYS A 173 -3.35 -23.31 -36.82
N GLU A 174 -3.44 -22.17 -36.18
CA GLU A 174 -2.35 -21.57 -35.39
C GLU A 174 -2.75 -21.50 -33.94
N ASN A 175 -1.98 -22.16 -33.07
CA ASN A 175 -2.19 -22.16 -31.60
C ASN A 175 -1.77 -20.79 -31.01
N ASN A 176 -2.44 -19.70 -31.44
CA ASN A 176 -2.15 -18.36 -31.00
C ASN A 176 -2.95 -18.02 -29.73
N GLU A 177 -2.43 -18.45 -28.58
CA GLU A 177 -3.01 -18.15 -27.25
C GLU A 177 -2.66 -16.77 -26.74
N PHE A 178 -1.67 -16.09 -27.37
CA PHE A 178 -1.19 -14.78 -26.92
C PHE A 178 -1.75 -13.65 -27.76
N TYR A 179 -2.25 -12.65 -27.07
CA TYR A 179 -2.66 -11.38 -27.63
C TYR A 179 -1.51 -10.38 -27.51
N ILE A 180 -1.29 -9.58 -28.56
CA ILE A 180 -0.27 -8.53 -28.58
C ILE A 180 -0.96 -7.20 -28.79
N ILE A 181 -0.82 -6.29 -27.84
CA ILE A 181 -1.36 -4.94 -27.95
C ILE A 181 -0.28 -3.88 -27.66
N SER A 182 -0.39 -2.74 -28.32
CA SER A 182 0.30 -1.51 -27.96
C SER A 182 -0.61 -0.74 -26.99
N PRO A 183 -0.33 -0.74 -25.68
CA PRO A 183 -1.20 -0.13 -24.71
C PRO A 183 -1.03 1.39 -24.73
N TYR A 184 -2.14 2.13 -24.66
CA TYR A 184 -2.14 3.61 -24.61
C TYR A 184 -2.59 4.15 -23.26
N LYS A 185 -3.56 3.48 -22.62
CA LYS A 185 -4.15 3.96 -21.38
C LYS A 185 -4.72 2.81 -20.55
N LEU A 186 -4.54 2.92 -19.25
CA LEU A 186 -5.26 2.10 -18.25
C LEU A 186 -6.45 2.92 -17.75
N ILE A 187 -7.66 2.31 -17.75
CA ILE A 187 -8.91 2.96 -17.33
C ILE A 187 -9.54 2.10 -16.26
N GLN A 188 -10.08 2.76 -15.24
CA GLN A 188 -10.91 2.11 -14.23
C GLN A 188 -12.37 2.50 -14.49
N ARG A 189 -13.24 1.49 -14.62
CA ARG A 189 -14.69 1.67 -14.74
C ARG A 189 -15.41 0.52 -14.03
N ASP A 190 -16.43 0.85 -13.28
CA ASP A 190 -17.27 -0.13 -12.56
C ASP A 190 -16.44 -1.13 -11.72
N SER A 191 -15.48 -0.58 -10.97
CA SER A 191 -14.49 -1.33 -10.16
C SER A 191 -13.59 -2.30 -10.94
N LYS A 192 -13.57 -2.24 -12.28
CA LYS A 192 -12.69 -3.04 -13.13
C LYS A 192 -11.69 -2.19 -13.88
N TYR A 193 -10.55 -2.80 -14.18
CA TYR A 193 -9.50 -2.15 -14.96
C TYR A 193 -9.53 -2.64 -16.41
N TYR A 194 -9.44 -1.69 -17.35
CA TYR A 194 -9.42 -1.92 -18.78
C TYR A 194 -8.18 -1.27 -19.39
N VAL A 195 -7.60 -1.95 -20.37
CA VAL A 195 -6.49 -1.40 -21.15
C VAL A 195 -7.01 -0.96 -22.51
N LEU A 196 -6.86 0.31 -22.84
CA LEU A 196 -7.02 0.79 -24.20
C LEU A 196 -5.70 0.63 -24.93
N GLY A 197 -5.74 0.06 -26.12
CA GLY A 197 -4.55 -0.17 -26.93
C GLY A 197 -4.88 -0.56 -28.36
N TYR A 198 -3.87 -0.54 -29.20
CA TYR A 198 -3.96 -1.01 -30.57
C TYR A 198 -3.65 -2.51 -30.61
N PHE A 199 -4.52 -3.28 -31.29
CA PHE A 199 -4.34 -4.72 -31.44
C PHE A 199 -3.46 -5.04 -32.64
N ASN A 200 -2.22 -5.42 -32.42
CA ASN A 200 -1.18 -5.53 -33.45
C ASN A 200 -1.38 -6.71 -34.41
N GLN A 201 -2.22 -7.68 -34.10
CA GLN A 201 -2.42 -8.89 -34.89
C GLN A 201 -3.58 -8.79 -35.91
N ARG A 202 -4.29 -7.65 -35.93
CA ARG A 202 -5.34 -7.34 -36.92
C ARG A 202 -5.31 -5.87 -37.28
N PRO A 203 -4.31 -5.43 -38.08
CA PRO A 203 -4.15 -4.02 -38.42
C PRO A 203 -5.32 -3.42 -39.23
N ASP A 204 -6.12 -4.26 -39.88
CA ASP A 204 -7.18 -3.83 -40.80
C ASP A 204 -8.56 -3.61 -40.13
N LYS A 205 -8.68 -3.75 -38.83
CA LYS A 205 -9.90 -3.47 -38.05
C LYS A 205 -9.65 -2.34 -37.07
N LEU A 206 -9.75 -1.12 -37.57
CA LEU A 206 -10.00 0.08 -36.79
C LEU A 206 -11.50 0.22 -36.53
#